data_87216545f6115af6bdbf426145fb17a4
#
_entry.id   87216545f6115af6bdbf426145fb17a4
#
_cell.length_a   1.000
_cell.length_b   1.000
_cell.length_c   1.000
_cell.angle_alpha   90.00
_cell.angle_beta   90.00
_cell.angle_gamma   90.00
#
_symmetry.space_group_name_H-M   'P 1'
#
loop_
_entity.id
_entity.type
_entity.pdbx_description
1 polymer ?
#
loop_
_entity_poly.entity_id
_entity_poly.type
_entity_poly.pdbx_seq_one_letter_code
_entity_poly.pdbx_strand_id
1 'polypeptide(L)'
;MYIELRHLRTIRAIHQAGGLARAADLLNMTQSALSHQVANLEDQAGMELFVRRSKPMRLSAAGIRMLRAADRILPEIELMEEEFRALRSGKTGRLHIAIQCHACFDWLFPVLELFRQAWPEVDVDIRAGLAFDSFPALLREEVDLVITSNPEPLPGLTYNPLFDYHPVFLASAQNPLAAKDFISAEDFRDQVLITYPVARDKLDVFTELLTPAKVEPRGQRPVELTAVILMLVGSNRGVAVLPDWVLRDIKSNADYITRPLGPQTVTKRLFAATRDEDASKPFMAHFLRLCRSEPVKLQRA
;
A
#
# COMPACT_ATOMS: atom_id res chain seq x y z
N MET A 1 24.06 34.45 21.66
CA MET A 1 22.59 34.44 21.79
C MET A 1 22.04 33.12 21.28
N TYR A 2 21.36 32.37 22.12
CA TYR A 2 20.66 31.15 21.73
C TYR A 2 19.15 31.37 21.82
N ILE A 3 18.46 31.37 20.66
CA ILE A 3 16.99 31.42 20.63
C ILE A 3 16.47 29.96 20.68
N GLU A 4 15.58 29.70 21.65
CA GLU A 4 14.92 28.40 21.83
C GLU A 4 13.45 28.51 21.48
N LEU A 5 12.80 27.37 21.20
CA LEU A 5 11.35 27.34 20.89
C LEU A 5 10.48 27.95 21.98
N ARG A 6 10.87 27.79 23.26
CA ARG A 6 10.16 28.45 24.38
C ARG A 6 10.14 29.97 24.24
N HIS A 7 11.20 30.59 23.70
CA HIS A 7 11.26 32.03 23.50
C HIS A 7 10.30 32.50 22.38
N LEU A 8 10.17 31.69 21.32
CA LEU A 8 9.19 31.95 20.26
C LEU A 8 7.74 31.78 20.76
N ARG A 9 7.48 30.76 21.56
CA ARG A 9 6.16 30.58 22.21
C ARG A 9 5.84 31.74 23.13
N THR A 10 6.82 32.23 23.89
CA THR A 10 6.66 33.39 24.80
C THR A 10 6.30 34.67 24.06
N ILE A 11 7.02 35.05 23.02
CA ILE A 11 6.74 36.30 22.26
C ILE A 11 5.35 36.24 21.62
N ARG A 12 4.94 35.08 21.06
CA ARG A 12 3.61 34.88 20.47
C ARG A 12 2.50 34.96 21.52
N ALA A 13 2.66 34.29 22.65
CA ALA A 13 1.67 34.31 23.74
C ALA A 13 1.48 35.71 24.34
N ILE A 14 2.57 36.49 24.58
CA ILE A 14 2.46 37.85 25.12
C ILE A 14 1.77 38.79 24.10
N HIS A 15 2.09 38.65 22.82
CA HIS A 15 1.45 39.44 21.77
C HIS A 15 -0.05 39.15 21.69
N GLN A 16 -0.46 37.87 21.70
CA GLN A 16 -1.87 37.46 21.66
C GLN A 16 -2.65 37.87 22.91
N ALA A 17 -2.05 37.73 24.07
CA ALA A 17 -2.69 38.07 25.35
C ALA A 17 -2.71 39.54 25.67
N GLY A 18 -1.84 40.37 25.02
CA GLY A 18 -1.68 41.80 25.26
C GLY A 18 -1.02 42.14 26.59
N GLY A 19 -0.47 41.14 27.34
CA GLY A 19 0.20 41.35 28.62
C GLY A 19 0.70 40.04 29.27
N LEU A 20 1.63 40.22 30.23
CA LEU A 20 2.33 39.10 30.86
C LEU A 20 1.43 38.17 31.70
N ALA A 21 0.42 38.69 32.42
CA ALA A 21 -0.43 37.88 33.27
C ALA A 21 -1.21 36.83 32.46
N ARG A 22 -1.94 37.25 31.43
CA ARG A 22 -2.70 36.34 30.54
C ARG A 22 -1.79 35.41 29.75
N ALA A 23 -0.62 35.91 29.32
CA ALA A 23 0.35 35.08 28.63
C ALA A 23 0.94 33.99 29.52
N ALA A 24 1.15 34.26 30.79
CA ALA A 24 1.59 33.27 31.78
C ALA A 24 0.56 32.15 31.95
N ASP A 25 -0.74 32.48 32.01
CA ASP A 25 -1.81 31.49 32.06
C ASP A 25 -1.82 30.60 30.81
N LEU A 26 -1.67 31.20 29.59
CA LEU A 26 -1.59 30.45 28.34
C LEU A 26 -0.40 29.49 28.26
N LEU A 27 0.70 29.85 28.93
CA LEU A 27 1.93 29.06 28.95
C LEU A 27 2.06 28.12 30.15
N ASN A 28 1.02 28.06 31.03
CA ASN A 28 1.04 27.32 32.29
C ASN A 28 2.25 27.71 33.19
N MET A 29 2.53 29.01 33.29
CA MET A 29 3.63 29.58 34.06
C MET A 29 3.14 30.61 35.06
N THR A 30 3.96 30.97 36.05
CA THR A 30 3.70 32.16 36.85
C THR A 30 4.11 33.43 36.11
N GLN A 31 3.43 34.54 36.38
CA GLN A 31 3.77 35.83 35.75
C GLN A 31 5.21 36.25 36.06
N SER A 32 5.72 35.96 37.29
CA SER A 32 7.10 36.27 37.68
C SER A 32 8.11 35.45 36.86
N ALA A 33 7.86 34.15 36.66
CA ALA A 33 8.72 33.28 35.84
C ALA A 33 8.76 33.75 34.37
N LEU A 34 7.57 34.11 33.79
CA LEU A 34 7.49 34.62 32.44
C LEU A 34 8.22 35.97 32.30
N SER A 35 8.05 36.88 33.27
CA SER A 35 8.75 38.19 33.30
C SER A 35 10.27 37.99 33.35
N HIS A 36 10.74 37.05 34.17
CA HIS A 36 12.16 36.73 34.27
C HIS A 36 12.70 36.10 32.97
N GLN A 37 11.93 35.23 32.34
CA GLN A 37 12.27 34.64 31.04
C GLN A 37 12.41 35.72 29.94
N VAL A 38 11.50 36.69 29.90
CA VAL A 38 11.57 37.79 28.95
C VAL A 38 12.80 38.67 29.21
N ALA A 39 13.06 39.03 30.49
CA ALA A 39 14.20 39.84 30.85
C ALA A 39 15.52 39.18 30.46
N ASN A 40 15.67 37.87 30.75
CA ASN A 40 16.85 37.09 30.35
C ASN A 40 17.04 37.05 28.84
N LEU A 41 15.92 36.91 28.07
CA LEU A 41 15.97 36.87 26.62
C LEU A 41 16.41 38.24 26.04
N GLU A 42 15.88 39.34 26.57
CA GLU A 42 16.27 40.70 26.20
C GLU A 42 17.75 41.02 26.52
N ASP A 43 18.20 40.53 27.67
CA ASP A 43 19.59 40.66 28.13
C ASP A 43 20.53 39.91 27.19
N GLN A 44 20.23 38.64 26.88
CA GLN A 44 21.02 37.86 25.93
C GLN A 44 20.99 38.41 24.50
N ALA A 45 19.86 39.03 24.10
CA ALA A 45 19.72 39.64 22.80
C ALA A 45 20.41 41.03 22.72
N GLY A 46 20.71 41.64 23.87
CA GLY A 46 21.25 42.98 23.96
C GLY A 46 20.29 44.07 23.48
N MET A 47 18.98 43.74 23.44
CA MET A 47 17.95 44.63 22.95
C MET A 47 16.57 44.35 23.57
N GLU A 48 15.78 45.39 23.75
CA GLU A 48 14.41 45.25 24.23
C GLU A 48 13.50 44.65 23.13
N LEU A 49 12.68 43.63 23.50
CA LEU A 49 11.67 43.01 22.64
C LEU A 49 10.31 43.66 22.81
N PHE A 50 10.08 44.33 23.94
CA PHE A 50 8.84 45.03 24.25
C PHE A 50 9.10 46.51 24.56
N VAL A 51 8.14 47.36 24.18
CA VAL A 51 8.17 48.78 24.49
C VAL A 51 7.82 48.97 25.98
N ARG A 52 8.75 49.56 26.75
CA ARG A 52 8.56 49.78 28.20
C ARG A 52 7.31 50.59 28.50
N ARG A 53 6.58 50.19 29.54
CA ARG A 53 5.38 50.88 30.07
C ARG A 53 4.22 51.08 29.10
N SER A 54 4.16 50.33 28.00
CA SER A 54 2.99 50.31 27.11
C SER A 54 1.86 49.46 27.71
N LYS A 55 0.60 49.97 27.61
CA LYS A 55 -0.64 49.24 27.96
C LYS A 55 -1.64 49.40 26.80
N PRO A 56 -1.98 48.33 26.06
CA PRO A 56 -1.47 46.95 26.13
C PRO A 56 0.03 46.88 25.82
N MET A 57 0.67 45.78 26.17
CA MET A 57 2.09 45.54 25.94
C MET A 57 2.40 45.47 24.45
N ARG A 58 3.28 46.37 23.96
CA ARG A 58 3.63 46.51 22.55
C ARG A 58 5.01 45.97 22.25
N LEU A 59 5.16 45.33 21.06
CA LEU A 59 6.45 44.85 20.60
C LEU A 59 7.35 46.03 20.07
N SER A 60 8.65 45.92 20.32
CA SER A 60 9.68 46.71 19.67
C SER A 60 9.90 46.25 18.22
N ALA A 61 10.74 46.90 17.45
CA ALA A 61 11.15 46.46 16.13
C ALA A 61 11.81 45.04 16.17
N ALA A 62 12.60 44.75 17.20
CA ALA A 62 13.20 43.45 17.42
C ALA A 62 12.14 42.39 17.79
N GLY A 63 11.20 42.76 18.68
CA GLY A 63 10.06 41.91 19.03
C GLY A 63 9.17 41.55 17.83
N ILE A 64 8.89 42.51 16.94
CA ILE A 64 8.14 42.26 15.70
C ILE A 64 8.89 41.25 14.80
N ARG A 65 10.21 41.39 14.66
CA ARG A 65 11.00 40.41 13.89
C ARG A 65 10.95 39.01 14.50
N MET A 66 11.04 38.93 15.82
CA MET A 66 10.96 37.66 16.52
C MET A 66 9.55 37.04 16.43
N LEU A 67 8.49 37.85 16.52
CA LEU A 67 7.11 37.38 16.32
C LEU A 67 6.92 36.79 14.92
N ARG A 68 7.38 37.50 13.87
CA ARG A 68 7.31 36.98 12.48
C ARG A 68 8.06 35.64 12.32
N ALA A 69 9.17 35.43 13.03
CA ALA A 69 9.85 34.16 13.05
C ALA A 69 9.03 33.09 13.80
N ALA A 70 8.43 33.44 14.93
CA ALA A 70 7.56 32.56 15.70
C ALA A 70 6.36 32.09 14.89
N ASP A 71 5.68 33.00 14.19
CA ASP A 71 4.49 32.71 13.35
C ASP A 71 4.81 31.81 12.16
N ARG A 72 6.07 31.75 11.72
CA ARG A 72 6.52 30.86 10.66
C ARG A 72 7.03 29.52 11.17
N ILE A 73 7.76 29.51 12.29
CA ILE A 73 8.46 28.30 12.78
C ILE A 73 7.52 27.43 13.64
N LEU A 74 6.71 28.06 14.51
CA LEU A 74 5.89 27.29 15.46
C LEU A 74 4.85 26.39 14.78
N PRO A 75 4.16 26.81 13.67
CA PRO A 75 3.25 25.92 12.96
C PRO A 75 3.95 24.67 12.39
N GLU A 76 5.18 24.78 11.88
CA GLU A 76 5.95 23.65 11.38
C GLU A 76 6.32 22.67 12.51
N ILE A 77 6.64 23.20 13.69
CA ILE A 77 6.89 22.34 14.87
C ILE A 77 5.60 21.66 15.34
N GLU A 78 4.49 22.39 15.37
CA GLU A 78 3.18 21.85 15.74
C GLU A 78 2.77 20.71 14.78
N LEU A 79 2.95 20.91 13.47
CA LEU A 79 2.70 19.89 12.45
C LEU A 79 3.57 18.64 12.66
N MET A 80 4.86 18.82 12.85
CA MET A 80 5.79 17.70 13.14
C MET A 80 5.39 16.94 14.41
N GLU A 81 5.00 17.65 15.49
CA GLU A 81 4.52 17.02 16.73
C GLU A 81 3.21 16.22 16.50
N GLU A 82 2.33 16.67 15.59
CA GLU A 82 1.13 15.94 15.17
C GLU A 82 1.48 14.70 14.37
N GLU A 83 2.38 14.81 13.40
CA GLU A 83 2.88 13.68 12.62
C GLU A 83 3.51 12.61 13.52
N PHE A 84 4.33 12.99 14.50
CA PHE A 84 4.90 12.05 15.45
C PHE A 84 3.85 11.38 16.35
N ARG A 85 2.81 12.12 16.75
CA ARG A 85 1.68 11.54 17.48
C ARG A 85 0.91 10.53 16.62
N ALA A 86 0.68 10.85 15.35
CA ALA A 86 0.02 9.99 14.39
C ALA A 86 0.84 8.72 14.11
N LEU A 87 2.16 8.84 13.87
CA LEU A 87 3.07 7.70 13.72
C LEU A 87 3.06 6.80 14.97
N ARG A 88 3.14 7.39 16.17
CA ARG A 88 3.10 6.63 17.43
C ARG A 88 1.76 5.92 17.67
N SER A 89 0.67 6.47 17.17
CA SER A 89 -0.66 5.84 17.25
C SER A 89 -0.87 4.74 16.22
N GLY A 90 0.05 4.56 15.27
CA GLY A 90 -0.05 3.60 14.17
C GLY A 90 -1.16 3.92 13.16
N LYS A 91 -1.71 5.13 13.18
CA LYS A 91 -2.78 5.57 12.26
C LYS A 91 -2.26 6.05 10.91
N THR A 92 -1.02 6.52 10.87
CA THR A 92 -0.31 6.91 9.65
C THR A 92 0.70 5.86 9.27
N GLY A 93 1.07 5.81 8.01
CA GLY A 93 2.09 4.90 7.51
C GLY A 93 2.13 4.87 6.01
N ARG A 94 2.88 3.91 5.49
CA ARG A 94 3.02 3.65 4.06
C ARG A 94 2.69 2.18 3.80
N LEU A 95 1.91 1.92 2.76
CA LEU A 95 1.60 0.59 2.24
C LEU A 95 1.81 0.58 0.73
N HIS A 96 3.04 0.52 0.31
CA HIS A 96 3.40 0.34 -1.09
C HIS A 96 3.45 -1.15 -1.42
N ILE A 97 2.69 -1.56 -2.43
CA ILE A 97 2.43 -2.95 -2.78
C ILE A 97 3.07 -3.27 -4.12
N ALA A 98 3.91 -4.30 -4.17
CA ALA A 98 4.31 -4.93 -5.42
C ALA A 98 3.47 -6.20 -5.66
N ILE A 99 3.19 -6.48 -6.93
CA ILE A 99 2.33 -7.60 -7.33
C ILE A 99 3.08 -8.42 -8.36
N GLN A 100 3.35 -9.69 -8.05
CA GLN A 100 3.94 -10.65 -9.01
C GLN A 100 2.88 -11.28 -9.92
N CYS A 101 1.61 -11.29 -9.49
CA CYS A 101 0.49 -11.89 -10.22
C CYS A 101 -0.30 -10.83 -10.98
N HIS A 102 -0.26 -10.83 -12.31
CA HIS A 102 -0.99 -9.88 -13.15
C HIS A 102 -2.52 -9.96 -13.02
N ALA A 103 -3.05 -11.08 -12.56
CA ALA A 103 -4.49 -11.31 -12.38
C ALA A 103 -5.04 -10.78 -11.04
N CYS A 104 -4.20 -10.24 -10.14
CA CYS A 104 -4.62 -9.91 -8.78
C CYS A 104 -5.44 -8.61 -8.67
N PHE A 105 -5.47 -7.77 -9.69
CA PHE A 105 -6.13 -6.46 -9.63
C PHE A 105 -7.63 -6.54 -9.37
N ASP A 106 -8.32 -7.54 -9.93
CA ASP A 106 -9.77 -7.67 -9.84
C ASP A 106 -10.27 -7.80 -8.40
N TRP A 107 -9.56 -8.56 -7.56
CA TRP A 107 -9.91 -8.71 -6.15
C TRP A 107 -9.23 -7.66 -5.26
N LEU A 108 -8.07 -7.13 -5.67
CA LEU A 108 -7.28 -6.22 -4.85
C LEU A 108 -7.91 -4.81 -4.80
N PHE A 109 -8.43 -4.30 -5.91
CA PHE A 109 -9.00 -2.95 -5.94
C PHE A 109 -10.17 -2.76 -4.95
N PRO A 110 -11.16 -3.65 -4.84
CA PRO A 110 -12.18 -3.56 -3.82
C PRO A 110 -11.62 -3.59 -2.39
N VAL A 111 -10.57 -4.39 -2.14
CA VAL A 111 -9.88 -4.45 -0.85
C VAL A 111 -9.21 -3.12 -0.53
N LEU A 112 -8.53 -2.51 -1.52
CA LEU A 112 -7.87 -1.20 -1.34
C LEU A 112 -8.87 -0.09 -1.06
N GLU A 113 -10.05 -0.14 -1.67
CA GLU A 113 -11.11 0.83 -1.39
C GLU A 113 -11.58 0.77 0.06
N LEU A 114 -11.88 -0.42 0.57
CA LEU A 114 -12.24 -0.64 1.97
C LEU A 114 -11.12 -0.24 2.93
N PHE A 115 -9.88 -0.53 2.54
CA PHE A 115 -8.71 -0.18 3.35
C PHE A 115 -8.53 1.35 3.45
N ARG A 116 -8.61 2.08 2.33
CA ARG A 116 -8.49 3.55 2.30
C ARG A 116 -9.58 4.24 3.13
N GLN A 117 -10.80 3.70 3.15
CA GLN A 117 -11.87 4.21 4.02
C GLN A 117 -11.54 4.05 5.50
N ALA A 118 -10.92 2.94 5.88
CA ALA A 118 -10.56 2.66 7.27
C ALA A 118 -9.25 3.35 7.73
N TRP A 119 -8.35 3.63 6.79
CA TRP A 119 -7.01 4.16 7.04
C TRP A 119 -6.69 5.32 6.08
N PRO A 120 -7.42 6.43 6.15
CA PRO A 120 -7.26 7.55 5.20
C PRO A 120 -5.90 8.25 5.27
N GLU A 121 -5.19 8.11 6.40
CA GLU A 121 -3.87 8.72 6.63
C GLU A 121 -2.69 7.78 6.27
N VAL A 122 -2.97 6.56 5.76
CA VAL A 122 -1.95 5.65 5.24
C VAL A 122 -1.75 5.89 3.75
N ASP A 123 -0.52 6.19 3.34
CA ASP A 123 -0.17 6.33 1.93
C ASP A 123 -0.18 4.95 1.25
N VAL A 124 -1.11 4.74 0.32
CA VAL A 124 -1.33 3.46 -0.36
C VAL A 124 -1.05 3.60 -1.85
N ASP A 125 -0.08 2.83 -2.35
CA ASP A 125 0.28 2.82 -3.76
C ASP A 125 0.60 1.40 -4.26
N ILE A 126 0.35 1.15 -5.56
CA ILE A 126 0.79 -0.06 -6.26
C ILE A 126 2.00 0.29 -7.10
N ARG A 127 3.14 -0.27 -6.75
CA ARG A 127 4.41 -0.05 -7.46
C ARG A 127 4.51 -0.96 -8.67
N ALA A 128 4.10 -0.44 -9.82
CA ALA A 128 4.23 -1.13 -11.10
C ALA A 128 5.72 -1.27 -11.50
N GLY A 129 6.05 -2.34 -12.22
CA GLY A 129 7.40 -2.57 -12.74
C GLY A 129 8.34 -3.33 -11.79
N LEU A 130 7.95 -3.61 -10.56
CA LEU A 130 8.76 -4.37 -9.59
C LEU A 130 8.48 -5.87 -9.57
N ALA A 131 7.69 -6.39 -10.50
CA ALA A 131 7.28 -7.81 -10.50
C ALA A 131 8.47 -8.80 -10.50
N PHE A 132 9.59 -8.44 -11.15
CA PHE A 132 10.81 -9.26 -11.22
C PHE A 132 11.79 -9.02 -10.06
N ASP A 133 11.71 -7.90 -9.36
CA ASP A 133 12.61 -7.50 -8.26
C ASP A 133 11.85 -7.25 -6.95
N SER A 134 10.67 -7.82 -6.80
CA SER A 134 9.74 -7.50 -5.72
C SER A 134 10.25 -7.88 -4.32
N PHE A 135 10.85 -9.05 -4.14
CA PHE A 135 11.42 -9.44 -2.84
C PHE A 135 12.67 -8.64 -2.46
N PRO A 136 13.65 -8.44 -3.35
CA PRO A 136 14.72 -7.48 -3.10
C PRO A 136 14.22 -6.06 -2.80
N ALA A 137 13.21 -5.55 -3.53
CA ALA A 137 12.60 -4.25 -3.25
C ALA A 137 11.90 -4.19 -1.88
N LEU A 138 11.28 -5.30 -1.43
CA LEU A 138 10.72 -5.41 -0.09
C LEU A 138 11.79 -5.35 1.00
N LEU A 139 12.92 -6.04 0.80
CA LEU A 139 14.05 -6.00 1.74
C LEU A 139 14.78 -4.65 1.76
N ARG A 140 14.78 -3.90 0.63
CA ARG A 140 15.31 -2.52 0.56
C ARG A 140 14.31 -1.45 0.97
N GLU A 141 13.15 -1.82 1.50
CA GLU A 141 12.08 -0.90 1.92
C GLU A 141 11.50 -0.01 0.80
N GLU A 142 11.69 -0.38 -0.46
CA GLU A 142 11.08 0.30 -1.61
C GLU A 142 9.58 0.02 -1.70
N VAL A 143 9.16 -1.17 -1.21
CA VAL A 143 7.76 -1.57 -1.01
C VAL A 143 7.58 -2.15 0.38
N ASP A 144 6.34 -2.28 0.83
CA ASP A 144 6.00 -2.74 2.17
C ASP A 144 5.30 -4.10 2.18
N LEU A 145 4.80 -4.53 1.00
CA LEU A 145 4.12 -5.80 0.82
C LEU A 145 4.28 -6.31 -0.60
N VAL A 146 4.44 -7.62 -0.75
CA VAL A 146 4.46 -8.30 -2.06
C VAL A 146 3.36 -9.34 -2.12
N ILE A 147 2.49 -9.26 -3.14
CA ILE A 147 1.48 -10.30 -3.42
C ILE A 147 2.10 -11.31 -4.37
N THR A 148 2.12 -12.59 -3.96
CA THR A 148 2.76 -13.68 -4.70
C THR A 148 2.02 -15.01 -4.53
N SER A 149 2.05 -15.86 -5.56
CA SER A 149 1.67 -17.27 -5.48
C SER A 149 2.87 -18.20 -5.30
N ASN A 150 4.09 -17.67 -5.37
CA ASN A 150 5.34 -18.42 -5.28
C ASN A 150 6.23 -17.87 -4.16
N PRO A 151 5.96 -18.24 -2.88
CA PRO A 151 6.78 -17.83 -1.76
C PRO A 151 8.19 -18.42 -1.87
N GLU A 152 9.21 -17.58 -1.70
CA GLU A 152 10.62 -17.97 -1.69
C GLU A 152 11.13 -17.89 -0.24
N PRO A 153 11.82 -18.91 0.29
CA PRO A 153 12.30 -18.91 1.67
C PRO A 153 13.47 -17.93 1.85
N LEU A 154 13.15 -16.64 1.99
CA LEU A 154 14.12 -15.57 2.19
C LEU A 154 14.15 -15.14 3.65
N PRO A 155 15.35 -15.00 4.28
CA PRO A 155 15.47 -14.47 5.62
C PRO A 155 14.89 -13.05 5.75
N GLY A 156 14.22 -12.76 6.87
CA GLY A 156 13.64 -11.44 7.15
C GLY A 156 12.25 -11.22 6.53
N LEU A 157 11.69 -12.22 5.84
CA LEU A 157 10.38 -12.16 5.24
C LEU A 157 9.40 -13.17 5.84
N THR A 158 8.24 -12.69 6.21
CA THR A 158 7.09 -13.51 6.63
C THR A 158 6.08 -13.60 5.50
N TYR A 159 5.68 -14.83 5.16
CA TYR A 159 4.64 -15.11 4.15
C TYR A 159 3.30 -15.35 4.82
N ASN A 160 2.41 -14.37 4.70
CA ASN A 160 1.07 -14.40 5.25
C ASN A 160 0.12 -15.05 4.24
N PRO A 161 -0.46 -16.25 4.51
CA PRO A 161 -1.42 -16.87 3.61
C PRO A 161 -2.67 -16.01 3.51
N LEU A 162 -3.17 -15.80 2.29
CA LEU A 162 -4.38 -15.04 2.00
C LEU A 162 -5.56 -15.98 1.77
N PHE A 163 -5.63 -16.59 0.58
CA PHE A 163 -6.69 -17.53 0.21
C PHE A 163 -6.22 -18.52 -0.84
N ASP A 164 -6.95 -19.62 -0.96
CA ASP A 164 -6.72 -20.65 -1.96
C ASP A 164 -7.46 -20.30 -3.26
N TYR A 165 -6.89 -20.71 -4.39
CA TYR A 165 -7.47 -20.52 -5.71
C TYR A 165 -7.22 -21.70 -6.62
N HIS A 166 -7.94 -21.75 -7.74
CA HIS A 166 -7.80 -22.79 -8.74
C HIS A 166 -7.39 -22.18 -10.08
N PRO A 167 -6.22 -22.59 -10.66
CA PRO A 167 -5.94 -22.30 -12.06
C PRO A 167 -6.92 -23.08 -12.94
N VAL A 168 -7.63 -22.37 -13.82
CA VAL A 168 -8.68 -22.90 -14.65
C VAL A 168 -8.35 -22.69 -16.12
N PHE A 169 -8.52 -23.74 -16.92
CA PHE A 169 -8.44 -23.63 -18.36
C PHE A 169 -9.62 -22.85 -18.93
N LEU A 170 -9.34 -21.97 -19.86
CA LEU A 170 -10.30 -21.12 -20.56
C LEU A 170 -10.12 -21.25 -22.07
N ALA A 171 -11.22 -21.53 -22.78
CA ALA A 171 -11.26 -21.56 -24.24
C ALA A 171 -12.59 -20.99 -24.75
N SER A 172 -12.64 -20.72 -26.07
CA SER A 172 -13.91 -20.44 -26.72
C SER A 172 -14.84 -21.64 -26.66
N ALA A 173 -16.14 -21.41 -26.59
CA ALA A 173 -17.16 -22.47 -26.68
C ALA A 173 -17.08 -23.28 -27.98
N GLN A 174 -16.46 -22.72 -29.04
CA GLN A 174 -16.21 -23.40 -30.31
C GLN A 174 -14.97 -24.27 -30.34
N ASN A 175 -14.14 -24.25 -29.26
CA ASN A 175 -12.92 -25.05 -29.20
C ASN A 175 -13.28 -26.54 -29.03
N PRO A 176 -12.65 -27.49 -29.76
CA PRO A 176 -12.93 -28.92 -29.63
C PRO A 176 -12.76 -29.47 -28.21
N LEU A 177 -11.91 -28.86 -27.40
CA LEU A 177 -11.71 -29.22 -25.98
C LEU A 177 -12.92 -28.94 -25.08
N ALA A 178 -13.91 -28.21 -25.59
CA ALA A 178 -15.18 -27.94 -24.87
C ALA A 178 -15.92 -29.23 -24.47
N ALA A 179 -15.74 -30.31 -25.22
CA ALA A 179 -16.39 -31.60 -24.96
C ALA A 179 -15.73 -32.43 -23.83
N LYS A 180 -14.57 -31.99 -23.31
CA LYS A 180 -13.84 -32.69 -22.25
C LYS A 180 -14.30 -32.25 -20.86
N ASP A 181 -14.24 -33.18 -19.90
CA ASP A 181 -14.53 -32.88 -18.49
C ASP A 181 -13.36 -32.18 -17.80
N PHE A 182 -12.12 -32.48 -18.21
CA PHE A 182 -10.88 -31.85 -17.74
C PHE A 182 -9.85 -31.77 -18.86
N ILE A 183 -8.83 -30.93 -18.67
CA ILE A 183 -7.74 -30.72 -19.64
C ILE A 183 -6.47 -31.36 -19.12
N SER A 184 -5.88 -32.24 -19.93
CA SER A 184 -4.57 -32.84 -19.69
C SER A 184 -3.44 -32.03 -20.36
N ALA A 185 -2.19 -32.32 -19.99
CA ALA A 185 -1.05 -31.67 -20.64
C ALA A 185 -1.02 -31.91 -22.16
N GLU A 186 -1.35 -33.12 -22.61
CA GLU A 186 -1.33 -33.47 -24.04
C GLU A 186 -2.27 -32.62 -24.89
N ASP A 187 -3.35 -32.11 -24.30
CA ASP A 187 -4.32 -31.25 -24.99
C ASP A 187 -3.76 -29.90 -25.43
N PHE A 188 -2.64 -29.49 -24.83
CA PHE A 188 -1.97 -28.24 -25.21
C PHE A 188 -1.09 -28.36 -26.44
N ARG A 189 -0.72 -29.58 -26.92
CA ARG A 189 0.17 -29.75 -28.08
C ARG A 189 -0.31 -29.04 -29.33
N ASP A 190 -1.61 -29.00 -29.54
CA ASP A 190 -2.22 -28.36 -30.70
C ASP A 190 -2.78 -26.95 -30.42
N GLN A 191 -2.59 -26.44 -29.21
CA GLN A 191 -3.14 -25.14 -28.80
C GLN A 191 -2.07 -24.04 -28.82
N VAL A 192 -2.49 -22.81 -29.16
CA VAL A 192 -1.72 -21.60 -28.86
C VAL A 192 -2.08 -21.17 -27.45
N LEU A 193 -1.13 -21.20 -26.54
CA LEU A 193 -1.31 -20.81 -25.14
C LEU A 193 -1.06 -19.31 -25.00
N ILE A 194 -2.10 -18.57 -24.60
CA ILE A 194 -2.04 -17.14 -24.31
C ILE A 194 -1.72 -16.99 -22.82
N THR A 195 -0.64 -16.27 -22.50
CA THR A 195 -0.13 -16.14 -21.14
C THR A 195 0.16 -14.67 -20.78
N TYR A 196 0.32 -14.37 -19.51
CA TYR A 196 0.99 -13.14 -19.12
C TYR A 196 2.47 -13.17 -19.55
N PRO A 197 3.12 -11.99 -19.76
CA PRO A 197 4.52 -11.88 -20.21
C PRO A 197 5.50 -12.06 -19.04
N VAL A 198 5.40 -13.19 -18.35
CA VAL A 198 6.26 -13.57 -17.23
C VAL A 198 7.02 -14.86 -17.53
N ALA A 199 8.05 -15.15 -16.76
CA ALA A 199 8.80 -16.39 -16.91
C ALA A 199 7.88 -17.62 -16.66
N ARG A 200 8.16 -18.75 -17.32
CA ARG A 200 7.31 -19.95 -17.28
C ARG A 200 7.16 -20.54 -15.88
N ASP A 201 8.17 -20.41 -15.05
CA ASP A 201 8.15 -20.81 -13.62
C ASP A 201 7.23 -19.97 -12.74
N LYS A 202 6.70 -18.86 -13.26
CA LYS A 202 5.69 -18.02 -12.62
C LYS A 202 4.26 -18.28 -13.15
N LEU A 203 4.10 -19.20 -14.09
CA LEU A 203 2.82 -19.54 -14.73
C LEU A 203 2.35 -20.93 -14.25
N ASP A 204 1.22 -20.97 -13.54
CA ASP A 204 0.66 -22.21 -12.96
C ASP A 204 0.50 -23.33 -13.98
N VAL A 205 0.12 -23.04 -15.23
CA VAL A 205 -0.03 -24.02 -16.29
C VAL A 205 1.28 -24.77 -16.58
N PHE A 206 2.42 -24.09 -16.49
CA PHE A 206 3.72 -24.73 -16.68
C PHE A 206 4.15 -25.47 -15.43
N THR A 207 4.07 -24.84 -14.26
CA THR A 207 4.55 -25.46 -13.01
C THR A 207 3.74 -26.67 -12.60
N GLU A 208 2.43 -26.65 -12.79
CA GLU A 208 1.54 -27.71 -12.30
C GLU A 208 1.23 -28.78 -13.37
N LEU A 209 1.36 -28.45 -14.67
CA LEU A 209 0.88 -29.37 -15.70
C LEU A 209 1.93 -29.64 -16.80
N LEU A 210 2.37 -28.59 -17.52
CA LEU A 210 3.15 -28.81 -18.77
C LEU A 210 4.59 -29.24 -18.50
N THR A 211 5.29 -28.59 -17.56
CA THR A 211 6.68 -28.91 -17.25
C THR A 211 6.85 -30.31 -16.65
N PRO A 212 6.03 -30.74 -15.66
CA PRO A 212 6.08 -32.12 -15.14
C PRO A 212 5.80 -33.18 -16.22
N ALA A 213 4.88 -32.89 -17.16
CA ALA A 213 4.53 -33.79 -18.25
C ALA A 213 5.51 -33.73 -19.43
N LYS A 214 6.44 -32.78 -19.45
CA LYS A 214 7.37 -32.50 -20.58
C LYS A 214 6.63 -32.25 -21.90
N VAL A 215 5.52 -31.52 -21.82
CA VAL A 215 4.68 -31.13 -22.97
C VAL A 215 4.89 -29.67 -23.29
N GLU A 216 5.03 -29.37 -24.59
CA GLU A 216 5.11 -28.02 -25.11
C GLU A 216 3.82 -27.69 -25.87
N PRO A 217 3.23 -26.49 -25.67
CA PRO A 217 2.11 -26.04 -26.49
C PRO A 217 2.59 -25.75 -27.94
N ARG A 218 1.67 -25.80 -28.91
CA ARG A 218 1.98 -25.45 -30.32
C ARG A 218 2.65 -24.09 -30.45
N GLY A 219 2.32 -23.16 -29.58
CA GLY A 219 2.92 -21.84 -29.48
C GLY A 219 2.51 -21.13 -28.21
N GLN A 220 3.30 -20.13 -27.83
CA GLN A 220 3.00 -19.28 -26.67
C GLN A 220 2.87 -17.82 -27.14
N ARG A 221 1.82 -17.14 -26.70
CA ARG A 221 1.56 -15.73 -27.01
C ARG A 221 1.47 -14.91 -25.72
N PRO A 222 2.50 -14.10 -25.38
CA PRO A 222 2.45 -13.24 -24.21
C PRO A 222 1.53 -12.04 -24.43
N VAL A 223 0.70 -11.73 -23.44
CA VAL A 223 -0.27 -10.62 -23.45
C VAL A 223 -0.35 -10.04 -22.03
N GLU A 224 -0.20 -8.73 -21.88
CA GLU A 224 -0.17 -8.07 -20.56
C GLU A 224 -1.53 -7.93 -19.90
N LEU A 225 -2.56 -7.61 -20.68
CA LEU A 225 -3.88 -7.26 -20.16
C LEU A 225 -4.83 -8.45 -20.17
N THR A 226 -5.41 -8.76 -19.02
CA THR A 226 -6.44 -9.80 -18.86
C THR A 226 -7.57 -9.63 -19.86
N ALA A 227 -8.09 -8.42 -20.05
CA ALA A 227 -9.17 -8.15 -21.00
C ALA A 227 -8.80 -8.53 -22.45
N VAL A 228 -7.53 -8.36 -22.86
CA VAL A 228 -7.05 -8.75 -24.19
C VAL A 228 -6.90 -10.28 -24.27
N ILE A 229 -6.43 -10.93 -23.19
CA ILE A 229 -6.42 -12.42 -23.13
C ILE A 229 -7.82 -12.95 -23.36
N LEU A 230 -8.81 -12.44 -22.62
CA LEU A 230 -10.22 -12.86 -22.74
C LEU A 230 -10.76 -12.64 -24.16
N MET A 231 -10.55 -11.48 -24.76
CA MET A 231 -10.95 -11.17 -26.13
C MET A 231 -10.38 -12.18 -27.13
N LEU A 232 -9.09 -12.50 -27.03
CA LEU A 232 -8.41 -13.44 -27.93
C LEU A 232 -8.95 -14.87 -27.75
N VAL A 233 -9.18 -15.29 -26.51
CA VAL A 233 -9.75 -16.62 -26.23
C VAL A 233 -11.18 -16.71 -26.76
N GLY A 234 -12.04 -15.72 -26.50
CA GLY A 234 -13.42 -15.69 -27.03
C GLY A 234 -13.48 -15.70 -28.54
N SER A 235 -12.50 -15.08 -29.21
CA SER A 235 -12.33 -15.10 -30.68
C SER A 235 -11.69 -16.39 -31.22
N ASN A 236 -11.54 -17.42 -30.39
CA ASN A 236 -10.91 -18.72 -30.73
C ASN A 236 -9.49 -18.59 -31.30
N ARG A 237 -8.71 -17.61 -30.80
CA ARG A 237 -7.32 -17.34 -31.23
C ARG A 237 -6.27 -18.07 -30.38
N GLY A 238 -6.72 -18.85 -29.41
CA GLY A 238 -5.91 -19.63 -28.49
C GLY A 238 -6.68 -19.95 -27.23
N VAL A 239 -5.97 -20.53 -26.27
CA VAL A 239 -6.49 -20.92 -24.95
C VAL A 239 -5.68 -20.25 -23.86
N ALA A 240 -6.24 -20.12 -22.65
CA ALA A 240 -5.52 -19.57 -21.51
C ALA A 240 -5.72 -20.44 -20.27
N VAL A 241 -4.86 -20.27 -19.29
CA VAL A 241 -5.06 -20.76 -17.92
C VAL A 241 -4.97 -19.56 -16.99
N LEU A 242 -6.06 -19.29 -16.29
CA LEU A 242 -6.20 -18.12 -15.42
C LEU A 242 -6.73 -18.54 -14.06
N PRO A 243 -6.45 -17.79 -13.00
CA PRO A 243 -7.08 -18.00 -11.70
C PRO A 243 -8.61 -17.89 -11.78
N ASP A 244 -9.30 -18.70 -11.01
CA ASP A 244 -10.77 -18.79 -11.01
C ASP A 244 -11.49 -17.48 -10.66
N TRP A 245 -10.86 -16.58 -9.89
CA TRP A 245 -11.44 -15.25 -9.59
C TRP A 245 -11.57 -14.36 -10.83
N VAL A 246 -10.68 -14.49 -11.82
CA VAL A 246 -10.72 -13.72 -13.07
C VAL A 246 -11.95 -14.09 -13.91
N LEU A 247 -12.48 -15.31 -13.71
CA LEU A 247 -13.53 -15.89 -14.55
C LEU A 247 -14.94 -15.68 -13.98
N ARG A 248 -15.09 -14.92 -12.89
CA ARG A 248 -16.40 -14.74 -12.22
C ARG A 248 -17.43 -14.13 -13.13
N ASP A 249 -17.09 -13.03 -13.77
CA ASP A 249 -17.99 -12.29 -14.64
C ASP A 249 -18.21 -12.99 -16.00
N ILE A 250 -17.34 -13.98 -16.31
CA ILE A 250 -17.35 -14.69 -17.59
C ILE A 250 -18.17 -15.98 -17.51
N LYS A 251 -18.37 -16.57 -16.33
CA LYS A 251 -19.10 -17.84 -16.15
C LYS A 251 -20.53 -17.82 -16.73
N SER A 252 -21.12 -16.64 -16.90
CA SER A 252 -22.44 -16.46 -17.52
C SER A 252 -22.37 -16.17 -19.02
N ASN A 253 -21.20 -16.02 -19.62
CA ASN A 253 -21.04 -15.71 -21.04
C ASN A 253 -20.92 -17.02 -21.85
N ALA A 254 -21.86 -17.25 -22.73
CA ALA A 254 -21.96 -18.45 -23.60
C ALA A 254 -20.77 -18.61 -24.58
N ASP A 255 -19.95 -17.58 -24.77
CA ASP A 255 -18.80 -17.61 -25.69
C ASP A 255 -17.59 -18.37 -25.13
N TYR A 256 -17.57 -18.65 -23.82
CA TYR A 256 -16.45 -19.27 -23.14
C TYR A 256 -16.81 -20.60 -22.49
N ILE A 257 -15.82 -21.49 -22.45
CA ILE A 257 -15.87 -22.68 -21.58
C ILE A 257 -14.69 -22.65 -20.60
N THR A 258 -14.95 -23.18 -19.42
CA THR A 258 -13.94 -23.39 -18.40
C THR A 258 -13.85 -24.87 -18.07
N ARG A 259 -12.62 -25.37 -17.83
CA ARG A 259 -12.38 -26.77 -17.43
C ARG A 259 -11.26 -26.82 -16.37
N PRO A 260 -11.31 -27.77 -15.43
CA PRO A 260 -10.23 -27.98 -14.50
C PRO A 260 -9.00 -28.52 -15.21
N LEU A 261 -7.81 -28.25 -14.62
CA LEU A 261 -6.55 -28.84 -15.06
C LEU A 261 -6.38 -30.22 -14.40
N GLY A 262 -6.38 -31.26 -15.23
CA GLY A 262 -6.29 -32.64 -14.77
C GLY A 262 -7.60 -33.16 -14.13
N PRO A 263 -7.61 -34.46 -13.77
CA PRO A 263 -8.77 -35.12 -13.15
C PRO A 263 -8.98 -34.70 -11.69
N GLN A 264 -7.92 -34.18 -11.04
CA GLN A 264 -7.98 -33.58 -9.70
C GLN A 264 -7.77 -32.08 -9.81
N THR A 265 -8.62 -31.31 -9.14
CA THR A 265 -8.54 -29.86 -9.16
C THR A 265 -7.21 -29.41 -8.52
N VAL A 266 -6.40 -28.69 -9.29
CA VAL A 266 -5.19 -28.04 -8.79
C VAL A 266 -5.58 -26.91 -7.86
N THR A 267 -5.06 -26.92 -6.64
CA THR A 267 -5.26 -25.84 -5.66
C THR A 267 -3.95 -25.14 -5.39
N LYS A 268 -3.92 -23.85 -5.55
CA LYS A 268 -2.79 -22.97 -5.24
C LYS A 268 -3.19 -22.00 -4.13
N ARG A 269 -2.21 -21.39 -3.50
CA ARG A 269 -2.42 -20.41 -2.44
C ARG A 269 -1.74 -19.11 -2.77
N LEU A 270 -2.44 -18.00 -2.55
CA LEU A 270 -1.88 -16.67 -2.63
C LEU A 270 -1.36 -16.22 -1.27
N PHE A 271 -0.26 -15.50 -1.27
CA PHE A 271 0.41 -14.99 -0.08
C PHE A 271 0.66 -13.49 -0.20
N ALA A 272 0.71 -12.84 0.96
CA ALA A 272 1.32 -11.52 1.12
C ALA A 272 2.63 -11.69 1.88
N ALA A 273 3.74 -11.37 1.24
CA ALA A 273 5.04 -11.30 1.89
C ALA A 273 5.24 -9.91 2.50
N THR A 274 5.67 -9.86 3.74
CA THR A 274 6.03 -8.65 4.49
C THR A 274 7.37 -8.85 5.16
N ARG A 275 8.05 -7.78 5.56
CA ARG A 275 9.15 -7.91 6.51
C ARG A 275 8.62 -8.43 7.84
N ASP A 276 9.46 -9.16 8.59
CA ASP A 276 9.05 -9.82 9.84
C ASP A 276 8.45 -8.84 10.86
N GLU A 277 9.00 -7.63 10.95
CA GLU A 277 8.58 -6.58 11.88
C GLU A 277 7.29 -5.85 11.46
N ASP A 278 6.94 -5.86 10.17
CA ASP A 278 5.85 -5.06 9.61
C ASP A 278 4.49 -5.71 9.74
N ALA A 279 4.41 -7.03 9.80
CA ALA A 279 3.14 -7.76 9.87
C ALA A 279 2.29 -7.39 11.10
N SER A 280 2.93 -6.93 12.18
CA SER A 280 2.28 -6.53 13.44
C SER A 280 1.76 -5.08 13.44
N LYS A 281 2.13 -4.24 12.47
CA LYS A 281 1.63 -2.86 12.37
C LYS A 281 0.11 -2.88 12.23
N PRO A 282 -0.65 -2.04 12.96
CA PRO A 282 -2.12 -2.12 12.99
C PRO A 282 -2.78 -2.05 11.61
N PHE A 283 -2.33 -1.13 10.74
CA PHE A 283 -2.85 -1.00 9.38
C PHE A 283 -2.48 -2.21 8.51
N MET A 284 -1.26 -2.77 8.62
CA MET A 284 -0.83 -3.96 7.90
C MET A 284 -1.65 -5.19 8.30
N ALA A 285 -1.83 -5.41 9.60
CA ALA A 285 -2.67 -6.48 10.12
C ALA A 285 -4.13 -6.37 9.65
N HIS A 286 -4.66 -5.14 9.55
CA HIS A 286 -6.00 -4.90 8.98
C HIS A 286 -6.03 -5.20 7.48
N PHE A 287 -5.06 -4.72 6.71
CA PHE A 287 -4.98 -4.99 5.28
C PHE A 287 -4.93 -6.49 4.98
N LEU A 288 -4.06 -7.24 5.68
CA LEU A 288 -3.96 -8.70 5.55
C LEU A 288 -5.28 -9.40 5.88
N ARG A 289 -6.04 -8.90 6.86
CA ARG A 289 -7.37 -9.44 7.21
C ARG A 289 -8.39 -9.19 6.10
N LEU A 290 -8.42 -7.98 5.51
CA LEU A 290 -9.26 -7.66 4.36
C LEU A 290 -8.93 -8.55 3.16
N CYS A 291 -7.64 -8.72 2.83
CA CYS A 291 -7.19 -9.59 1.76
C CYS A 291 -7.63 -11.06 1.94
N ARG A 292 -7.82 -11.54 3.16
CA ARG A 292 -8.33 -12.90 3.44
C ARG A 292 -9.84 -13.00 3.33
N SER A 293 -10.58 -11.98 3.74
CA SER A 293 -12.03 -12.05 3.89
C SER A 293 -12.79 -11.62 2.64
N GLU A 294 -12.38 -10.56 1.97
CA GLU A 294 -13.15 -9.96 0.89
C GLU A 294 -13.15 -10.80 -0.41
N PRO A 295 -12.02 -11.38 -0.86
CA PRO A 295 -12.04 -12.24 -2.02
C PRO A 295 -12.96 -13.46 -1.84
N VAL A 296 -13.06 -14.00 -0.62
CA VAL A 296 -13.95 -15.12 -0.29
C VAL A 296 -15.42 -14.71 -0.34
N LYS A 297 -15.77 -13.51 0.11
CA LYS A 297 -17.15 -12.98 -0.02
C LYS A 297 -17.53 -12.77 -1.47
N LEU A 298 -16.63 -12.18 -2.26
CA LEU A 298 -16.80 -12.04 -3.70
C LEU A 298 -16.88 -13.40 -4.42
N GLN A 299 -16.34 -14.49 -3.87
CA GLN A 299 -16.49 -15.85 -4.44
C GLN A 299 -17.86 -16.47 -4.19
N ARG A 300 -18.61 -15.99 -3.19
CA ARG A 300 -19.92 -16.55 -2.78
C ARG A 300 -21.11 -15.74 -3.30
N ALA A 301 -20.88 -14.55 -3.83
CA ALA A 301 -21.88 -13.69 -4.45
C ALA A 301 -21.98 -13.97 -5.96
#